data_221ab02ac1a70b319a9af4cdd2d65f9e
#
_entry.id   221ab02ac1a70b319a9af4cdd2d65f9e
#
_cell.length_a   1.000
_cell.length_b   1.000
_cell.length_c   1.000
_cell.angle_alpha   90.00
_cell.angle_beta   90.00
_cell.angle_gamma   90.00
#
_symmetry.space_group_name_H-M   'P 1'
#
loop_
_entity.id
_entity.type
_entity.pdbx_description
1 polymer ?
#
loop_
_entity_poly.entity_id
_entity_poly.type
_entity_poly.pdbx_seq_one_letter_code
_entity_poly.pdbx_strand_id
1 'polypeptide(L)'
;AINNININYLLEELANLPKPEKDENSDPIFLISRSFDVNKPGTDIEKLVGGVLGGSLLKGKLKLNDEIEIRPGLFINNKWIPIKTKIVSLKQGNYNVEEILPRGTAGIGTSLDPSVTKDDTLAGQIAGYPNKLPPQYDEIKVKYEVIKELFNENEKIQKGETIIVGVYNIISDGIIKNIEKGNVITIKLNKPVLGYKDDKVIILRNINKRWKIFAIGKLL
;
A
#
# COMPACT_ATOMS: atom_id res chain seq x y z
N ALA A 1 -31.99 9.43 -5.42
CA ALA A 1 -32.19 8.42 -4.38
C ALA A 1 -33.37 8.72 -3.45
N ILE A 2 -33.67 10.01 -3.13
CA ILE A 2 -34.72 10.39 -2.15
C ILE A 2 -36.10 9.81 -2.53
N ASN A 3 -36.46 9.80 -3.80
CA ASN A 3 -37.75 9.32 -4.29
C ASN A 3 -37.75 7.87 -4.76
N ASN A 4 -36.68 7.12 -4.55
CA ASN A 4 -36.51 5.72 -4.98
C ASN A 4 -36.77 5.46 -6.49
N ILE A 5 -36.76 6.52 -7.31
CA ILE A 5 -36.97 6.38 -8.76
C ILE A 5 -35.76 5.67 -9.37
N ASN A 6 -36.02 4.64 -10.17
CA ASN A 6 -35.01 3.84 -10.91
C ASN A 6 -33.99 3.09 -10.04
N ILE A 7 -34.22 2.94 -8.74
CA ILE A 7 -33.31 2.18 -7.85
C ILE A 7 -33.22 0.71 -8.30
N ASN A 8 -34.33 0.12 -8.78
CA ASN A 8 -34.30 -1.27 -9.26
C ASN A 8 -33.34 -1.47 -10.44
N TYR A 9 -33.32 -0.54 -11.39
CA TYR A 9 -32.36 -0.60 -12.52
C TYR A 9 -30.92 -0.44 -12.05
N LEU A 10 -30.69 0.46 -11.08
CA LEU A 10 -29.35 0.58 -10.48
C LEU A 10 -28.91 -0.72 -9.79
N LEU A 11 -29.79 -1.36 -9.03
CA LEU A 11 -29.49 -2.63 -8.37
C LEU A 11 -29.24 -3.76 -9.36
N GLU A 12 -30.01 -3.79 -10.46
CA GLU A 12 -29.83 -4.75 -11.56
C GLU A 12 -28.46 -4.56 -12.22
N GLU A 13 -28.09 -3.33 -12.59
CA GLU A 13 -26.78 -3.01 -13.17
C GLU A 13 -25.64 -3.38 -12.21
N LEU A 14 -25.76 -3.06 -10.92
CA LEU A 14 -24.77 -3.45 -9.92
C LEU A 14 -24.65 -4.97 -9.77
N ALA A 15 -25.76 -5.70 -9.85
CA ALA A 15 -25.74 -7.16 -9.76
C ALA A 15 -25.11 -7.82 -11.01
N ASN A 16 -25.20 -7.16 -12.16
CA ASN A 16 -24.65 -7.61 -13.44
C ASN A 16 -23.17 -7.26 -13.62
N LEU A 17 -22.58 -6.43 -12.74
CA LEU A 17 -21.15 -6.12 -12.81
C LEU A 17 -20.31 -7.40 -12.71
N PRO A 18 -19.33 -7.59 -13.62
CA PRO A 18 -18.46 -8.75 -13.56
C PRO A 18 -17.67 -8.75 -12.26
N LYS A 19 -17.69 -9.88 -11.56
CA LYS A 19 -16.86 -10.05 -10.37
C LYS A 19 -15.39 -10.12 -10.79
N PRO A 20 -14.51 -9.25 -10.27
CA PRO A 20 -13.10 -9.34 -10.58
C PRO A 20 -12.53 -10.68 -10.11
N GLU A 21 -11.75 -11.32 -10.95
CA GLU A 21 -10.98 -12.50 -10.55
C GLU A 21 -10.00 -12.11 -9.44
N LYS A 22 -9.90 -12.95 -8.42
CA LYS A 22 -9.01 -12.77 -7.28
C LYS A 22 -7.94 -13.85 -7.29
N ASP A 23 -6.70 -13.41 -7.26
CA ASP A 23 -5.56 -14.32 -7.15
C ASP A 23 -5.39 -14.78 -5.71
N GLU A 24 -5.89 -15.97 -5.41
CA GLU A 24 -5.80 -16.60 -4.08
C GLU A 24 -4.60 -17.56 -3.96
N ASN A 25 -3.87 -17.81 -5.04
CA ASN A 25 -2.82 -18.84 -5.10
C ASN A 25 -1.38 -18.28 -5.07
N SER A 26 -1.20 -17.01 -5.38
CA SER A 26 0.11 -16.35 -5.30
C SER A 26 0.56 -16.11 -3.87
N ASP A 27 1.84 -15.79 -3.70
CA ASP A 27 2.37 -15.30 -2.42
C ASP A 27 1.60 -14.06 -1.96
N PRO A 28 1.21 -13.97 -0.67
CA PRO A 28 0.33 -12.91 -0.18
C PRO A 28 0.97 -11.53 -0.21
N ILE A 29 0.18 -10.54 -0.60
CA ILE A 29 0.50 -9.11 -0.46
C ILE A 29 -0.65 -8.44 0.29
N PHE A 30 -0.41 -8.07 1.53
CA PHE A 30 -1.33 -7.32 2.37
C PHE A 30 -0.92 -5.85 2.42
N LEU A 31 -1.82 -4.98 1.98
CA LEU A 31 -1.62 -3.53 1.97
C LEU A 31 -2.06 -2.96 3.32
N ILE A 32 -1.12 -2.48 4.12
CA ILE A 32 -1.40 -1.91 5.44
C ILE A 32 -1.89 -0.47 5.28
N SER A 33 -3.17 -0.26 5.47
CA SER A 33 -3.78 1.08 5.41
C SER A 33 -3.77 1.79 6.77
N ARG A 34 -3.81 1.03 7.85
CA ARG A 34 -3.81 1.50 9.24
C ARG A 34 -2.97 0.58 10.11
N SER A 35 -2.39 1.13 11.18
CA SER A 35 -1.84 0.33 12.27
C SER A 35 -2.15 0.99 13.61
N PHE A 36 -2.46 0.19 14.62
CA PHE A 36 -2.89 0.73 15.90
C PHE A 36 -2.66 -0.23 17.07
N ASP A 37 -2.53 0.36 18.24
CA ASP A 37 -2.58 -0.30 19.52
C ASP A 37 -4.06 -0.36 19.97
N VAL A 38 -4.55 -1.56 20.32
CA VAL A 38 -5.92 -1.79 20.78
C VAL A 38 -6.04 -1.88 22.30
N ASN A 39 -4.92 -1.76 23.01
CA ASN A 39 -4.89 -1.83 24.46
C ASN A 39 -5.45 -0.55 25.08
N LYS A 40 -6.22 -0.71 26.15
CA LYS A 40 -6.69 0.45 26.92
C LYS A 40 -5.55 1.03 27.77
N PRO A 41 -5.52 2.35 27.96
CA PRO A 41 -4.57 2.95 28.89
C PRO A 41 -4.67 2.30 30.29
N GLY A 42 -3.53 1.93 30.86
CA GLY A 42 -3.46 1.27 32.17
C GLY A 42 -3.66 -0.27 32.13
N THR A 43 -3.67 -0.88 30.95
CA THR A 43 -3.65 -2.34 30.85
C THR A 43 -2.32 -2.90 31.38
N ASP A 44 -2.40 -3.89 32.26
CA ASP A 44 -1.24 -4.61 32.78
C ASP A 44 -0.38 -5.18 31.64
N ILE A 45 0.94 -5.16 31.79
CA ILE A 45 1.90 -5.61 30.75
C ILE A 45 1.62 -7.04 30.33
N GLU A 46 1.27 -7.93 31.27
CA GLU A 46 0.99 -9.35 31.01
C GLU A 46 -0.31 -9.58 30.22
N LYS A 47 -1.18 -8.56 30.16
CA LYS A 47 -2.47 -8.62 29.45
C LYS A 47 -2.45 -7.87 28.11
N LEU A 48 -1.31 -7.28 27.76
CA LEU A 48 -1.20 -6.56 26.50
C LEU A 48 -1.40 -7.49 25.32
N VAL A 49 -2.26 -7.06 24.41
CA VAL A 49 -2.43 -7.68 23.08
C VAL A 49 -1.44 -7.02 22.13
N GLY A 50 -0.86 -7.79 21.24
CA GLY A 50 0.07 -7.27 20.26
C GLY A 50 -0.57 -6.27 19.29
N GLY A 51 0.26 -5.55 18.58
CA GLY A 51 -0.17 -4.52 17.64
C GLY A 51 -1.03 -5.07 16.50
N VAL A 52 -1.93 -4.24 15.98
CA VAL A 52 -2.90 -4.60 14.94
C VAL A 52 -2.62 -3.87 13.64
N LEU A 53 -2.72 -4.59 12.52
CA LEU A 53 -2.64 -4.07 11.16
C LEU A 53 -4.02 -4.12 10.53
N GLY A 54 -4.50 -3.01 10.01
CA GLY A 54 -5.74 -2.91 9.24
C GLY A 54 -5.45 -2.65 7.77
N GLY A 55 -6.13 -3.33 6.86
CA GLY A 55 -5.86 -3.14 5.45
C GLY A 55 -6.62 -4.07 4.53
N SER A 56 -6.03 -4.37 3.38
CA SER A 56 -6.63 -5.27 2.38
C SER A 56 -5.60 -6.24 1.82
N LEU A 57 -5.98 -7.49 1.68
CA LEU A 57 -5.19 -8.48 0.98
C LEU A 57 -5.39 -8.29 -0.52
N LEU A 58 -4.32 -7.97 -1.24
CA LEU A 58 -4.34 -7.75 -2.68
C LEU A 58 -4.39 -9.07 -3.43
N LYS A 59 -3.57 -10.04 -3.01
CA LYS A 59 -3.50 -11.39 -3.57
C LYS A 59 -2.99 -12.39 -2.54
N GLY A 60 -3.10 -13.67 -2.86
CA GLY A 60 -2.70 -14.77 -1.98
C GLY A 60 -3.68 -14.98 -0.83
N LYS A 61 -3.23 -15.64 0.21
CA LYS A 61 -3.95 -15.88 1.46
C LYS A 61 -3.02 -15.82 2.66
N LEU A 62 -3.57 -15.42 3.80
CA LEU A 62 -2.87 -15.43 5.09
C LEU A 62 -3.70 -16.18 6.11
N LYS A 63 -3.04 -17.01 6.90
CA LYS A 63 -3.68 -17.86 7.91
C LYS A 63 -3.23 -17.47 9.32
N LEU A 64 -4.04 -17.87 10.28
CA LEU A 64 -3.68 -17.81 11.68
C LEU A 64 -2.36 -18.58 11.91
N ASN A 65 -1.48 -18.01 12.71
CA ASN A 65 -0.13 -18.50 13.00
C ASN A 65 0.92 -18.36 11.89
N ASP A 66 0.58 -17.84 10.73
CA ASP A 66 1.59 -17.54 9.71
C ASP A 66 2.61 -16.51 10.23
N GLU A 67 3.87 -16.70 9.82
CA GLU A 67 4.91 -15.69 9.97
C GLU A 67 4.84 -14.74 8.78
N ILE A 68 4.84 -13.44 9.06
CA ILE A 68 4.82 -12.39 8.05
C ILE A 68 5.98 -11.41 8.23
N GLU A 69 6.39 -10.82 7.13
CA GLU A 69 7.38 -9.75 7.05
C GLU A 69 6.70 -8.47 6.58
N ILE A 70 7.02 -7.35 7.22
CA ILE A 70 6.52 -6.01 6.88
C ILE A 70 7.67 -5.20 6.30
N ARG A 71 7.48 -4.62 5.13
CA ARG A 71 8.45 -3.78 4.43
C ARG A 71 7.85 -2.43 4.01
N PRO A 72 8.69 -1.37 3.97
CA PRO A 72 10.11 -1.33 4.24
C PRO A 72 10.48 -1.53 5.72
N GLY A 73 9.53 -1.51 6.67
CA GLY A 73 9.74 -1.74 8.09
C GLY A 73 9.96 -0.47 8.89
N LEU A 74 10.87 -0.48 9.85
CA LEU A 74 11.21 0.66 10.70
C LEU A 74 12.48 1.37 10.19
N PHE A 75 12.47 2.70 10.28
CA PHE A 75 13.65 3.50 9.97
C PHE A 75 14.49 3.69 11.22
N ILE A 76 15.61 2.93 11.31
CA ILE A 76 16.51 2.91 12.45
C ILE A 76 17.96 3.14 11.97
N ASN A 77 18.67 4.06 12.59
CA ASN A 77 20.07 4.37 12.25
C ASN A 77 20.28 4.63 10.74
N ASN A 78 19.41 5.46 10.15
CA ASN A 78 19.43 5.81 8.73
C ASN A 78 19.24 4.62 7.76
N LYS A 79 18.62 3.54 8.22
CA LYS A 79 18.31 2.36 7.40
C LYS A 79 16.88 1.88 7.64
N TRP A 80 16.25 1.40 6.61
CA TRP A 80 14.97 0.70 6.70
C TRP A 80 15.23 -0.76 7.05
N ILE A 81 14.64 -1.22 8.14
CA ILE A 81 14.80 -2.58 8.67
C ILE A 81 13.44 -3.28 8.61
N PRO A 82 13.31 -4.35 7.81
CA PRO A 82 12.10 -5.16 7.77
C PRO A 82 11.72 -5.70 9.15
N ILE A 83 10.42 -5.79 9.40
CA ILE A 83 9.88 -6.33 10.65
C ILE A 83 9.32 -7.72 10.36
N LYS A 84 9.68 -8.70 11.18
CA LYS A 84 9.04 -10.03 11.16
C LYS A 84 8.13 -10.19 12.38
N THR A 85 6.99 -10.80 12.17
CA THR A 85 6.01 -11.04 13.22
C THR A 85 5.13 -12.24 12.88
N LYS A 86 4.40 -12.72 13.89
CA LYS A 86 3.44 -13.82 13.75
C LYS A 86 2.02 -13.29 13.81
N ILE A 87 1.14 -13.86 13.00
CA ILE A 87 -0.29 -13.60 13.03
C ILE A 87 -0.90 -14.32 14.23
N VAL A 88 -1.51 -13.57 15.15
CA VAL A 88 -2.15 -14.12 16.36
C VAL A 88 -3.67 -14.06 16.32
N SER A 89 -4.25 -13.22 15.46
CA SER A 89 -5.67 -13.17 15.20
C SER A 89 -5.96 -12.60 13.82
N LEU A 90 -7.07 -13.01 13.24
CA LEU A 90 -7.55 -12.53 11.95
C LEU A 90 -9.01 -12.13 12.04
N LYS A 91 -9.35 -10.97 11.44
CA LYS A 91 -10.73 -10.52 11.28
C LYS A 91 -10.98 -10.12 9.83
N GLN A 92 -12.15 -10.50 9.31
CA GLN A 92 -12.62 -10.02 8.02
C GLN A 92 -14.03 -9.45 8.19
N GLY A 93 -14.19 -8.16 7.96
CA GLY A 93 -15.36 -7.44 8.43
C GLY A 93 -15.45 -7.51 9.97
N ASN A 94 -16.61 -7.95 10.47
CA ASN A 94 -16.86 -8.10 11.92
C ASN A 94 -16.63 -9.52 12.46
N TYR A 95 -16.13 -10.44 11.62
CA TYR A 95 -16.00 -11.85 11.98
C TYR A 95 -14.55 -12.23 12.23
N ASN A 96 -14.31 -13.03 13.27
CA ASN A 96 -13.04 -13.72 13.44
C ASN A 96 -12.98 -14.87 12.42
N VAL A 97 -11.83 -15.01 11.77
CA VAL A 97 -11.60 -16.02 10.74
C VAL A 97 -10.23 -16.69 10.96
N GLU A 98 -10.06 -17.89 10.44
CA GLU A 98 -8.77 -18.59 10.47
C GLU A 98 -7.89 -18.27 9.26
N GLU A 99 -8.51 -17.74 8.19
CA GLU A 99 -7.84 -17.38 6.95
C GLU A 99 -8.48 -16.11 6.38
N ILE A 100 -7.67 -15.22 5.81
CA ILE A 100 -8.14 -14.09 5.01
C ILE A 100 -7.80 -14.29 3.54
N LEU A 101 -8.76 -13.88 2.70
CA LEU A 101 -8.69 -13.93 1.24
C LEU A 101 -8.75 -12.50 0.67
N PRO A 102 -8.43 -12.30 -0.64
CA PRO A 102 -8.50 -10.98 -1.29
C PRO A 102 -9.95 -10.47 -1.44
N ARG A 103 -10.66 -10.28 -0.34
CA ARG A 103 -12.09 -9.93 -0.28
C ARG A 103 -12.36 -8.85 0.76
N GLY A 104 -12.27 -7.60 0.36
CA GLY A 104 -12.56 -6.48 1.26
C GLY A 104 -11.46 -6.20 2.27
N THR A 105 -11.82 -5.54 3.37
CA THR A 105 -10.91 -5.15 4.44
C THR A 105 -10.72 -6.27 5.45
N ALA A 106 -9.51 -6.34 6.02
CA ALA A 106 -9.16 -7.29 7.06
C ALA A 106 -8.33 -6.63 8.16
N GLY A 107 -8.40 -7.19 9.36
CA GLY A 107 -7.57 -6.87 10.51
C GLY A 107 -6.68 -8.06 10.87
N ILE A 108 -5.39 -7.81 11.04
CA ILE A 108 -4.39 -8.79 11.44
C ILE A 108 -3.86 -8.38 12.82
N GLY A 109 -4.18 -9.16 13.85
CA GLY A 109 -3.50 -9.05 15.14
C GLY A 109 -2.16 -9.77 15.07
N THR A 110 -1.12 -9.13 15.55
CA THR A 110 0.26 -9.61 15.47
C THR A 110 0.87 -9.83 16.86
N SER A 111 2.03 -10.47 16.91
CA SER A 111 2.85 -10.56 18.13
C SER A 111 3.80 -9.36 18.30
N LEU A 112 3.65 -8.29 17.53
CA LEU A 112 4.45 -7.07 17.68
C LEU A 112 4.15 -6.37 19.00
N ASP A 113 5.16 -5.72 19.55
CA ASP A 113 4.95 -4.75 20.61
C ASP A 113 3.95 -3.67 20.13
N PRO A 114 2.90 -3.37 20.90
CA PRO A 114 1.88 -2.39 20.49
C PRO A 114 2.44 -1.01 20.12
N SER A 115 3.54 -0.61 20.72
CA SER A 115 4.20 0.67 20.43
C SER A 115 4.66 0.78 18.97
N VAL A 116 4.97 -0.33 18.32
CA VAL A 116 5.40 -0.38 16.91
C VAL A 116 4.26 -0.06 15.94
N THR A 117 3.02 -0.33 16.35
CA THR A 117 1.83 -0.14 15.51
C THR A 117 1.03 1.11 15.87
N LYS A 118 1.41 1.80 16.96
CA LYS A 118 0.73 3.00 17.44
C LYS A 118 0.79 4.13 16.42
N ASP A 119 -0.25 4.96 16.39
CA ASP A 119 -0.33 6.18 15.58
C ASP A 119 -0.07 5.97 14.08
N ASP A 120 -0.55 4.85 13.53
CA ASP A 120 -0.39 4.50 12.12
C ASP A 120 1.07 4.37 11.63
N THR A 121 2.02 4.08 12.52
CA THR A 121 3.46 3.98 12.21
C THR A 121 3.76 3.04 11.02
N LEU A 122 2.97 1.97 10.86
CA LEU A 122 3.13 1.00 9.76
C LEU A 122 2.17 1.23 8.59
N ALA A 123 1.35 2.29 8.62
CA ALA A 123 0.48 2.61 7.51
C ALA A 123 1.27 2.91 6.23
N GLY A 124 0.71 2.54 5.09
CA GLY A 124 1.37 2.69 3.79
C GLY A 124 2.55 1.72 3.59
N GLN A 125 2.58 0.61 4.29
CA GLN A 125 3.55 -0.47 4.11
C GLN A 125 2.87 -1.74 3.61
N ILE A 126 3.66 -2.76 3.31
CA ILE A 126 3.19 -4.03 2.76
C ILE A 126 3.64 -5.17 3.67
N ALA A 127 2.73 -6.11 3.93
CA ALA A 127 3.04 -7.36 4.64
C ALA A 127 2.81 -8.58 3.74
N GLY A 128 3.59 -9.62 3.94
CA GLY A 128 3.46 -10.90 3.25
C GLY A 128 4.41 -11.93 3.82
N TYR A 129 4.56 -13.08 3.17
CA TYR A 129 5.49 -14.09 3.64
C TYR A 129 6.94 -13.63 3.61
N PRO A 130 7.78 -14.03 4.58
CA PRO A 130 9.19 -13.67 4.61
C PRO A 130 9.91 -14.03 3.31
N ASN A 131 10.67 -13.08 2.77
CA ASN A 131 11.42 -13.20 1.51
C ASN A 131 10.55 -13.42 0.25
N LYS A 132 9.22 -13.22 0.33
CA LYS A 132 8.28 -13.38 -0.79
C LYS A 132 7.65 -12.06 -1.26
N LEU A 133 7.90 -10.98 -0.54
CA LEU A 133 7.46 -9.64 -0.94
C LEU A 133 8.21 -9.15 -2.19
N PRO A 134 7.60 -8.21 -2.94
CA PRO A 134 8.26 -7.59 -4.08
C PRO A 134 9.64 -7.00 -3.71
N PRO A 135 10.56 -6.91 -4.67
CA PRO A 135 11.83 -6.22 -4.49
C PRO A 135 11.64 -4.81 -3.95
N GLN A 136 12.57 -4.38 -3.09
CA GLN A 136 12.59 -3.05 -2.50
C GLN A 136 13.61 -2.17 -3.22
N TYR A 137 13.22 -0.93 -3.52
CA TYR A 137 14.04 0.01 -4.28
C TYR A 137 14.13 1.36 -3.58
N ASP A 138 15.37 1.84 -3.39
CA ASP A 138 15.68 3.22 -2.99
C ASP A 138 15.75 4.17 -4.18
N GLU A 139 15.84 3.62 -5.38
CA GLU A 139 15.82 4.33 -6.65
C GLU A 139 15.02 3.53 -7.65
N ILE A 140 14.11 4.19 -8.36
CA ILE A 140 13.25 3.56 -9.36
C ILE A 140 13.41 4.21 -10.72
N LYS A 141 13.23 3.39 -11.76
CA LYS A 141 13.12 3.86 -13.14
C LYS A 141 11.68 3.63 -13.60
N VAL A 142 11.05 4.68 -14.10
CA VAL A 142 9.62 4.69 -14.43
C VAL A 142 9.41 5.18 -15.84
N LYS A 143 8.68 4.42 -16.64
CA LYS A 143 8.10 4.91 -17.90
C LYS A 143 6.71 5.44 -17.62
N TYR A 144 6.43 6.71 -17.94
CA TYR A 144 5.18 7.36 -17.55
C TYR A 144 4.42 7.97 -18.73
N GLU A 145 3.12 8.16 -18.52
CA GLU A 145 2.21 8.88 -19.41
C GLU A 145 1.51 9.98 -18.62
N VAL A 146 1.54 11.20 -19.16
CA VAL A 146 0.89 12.37 -18.54
C VAL A 146 -0.62 12.26 -18.70
N ILE A 147 -1.37 12.63 -17.65
CA ILE A 147 -2.83 12.68 -17.69
C ILE A 147 -3.25 13.94 -18.45
N LYS A 148 -3.55 13.80 -19.74
CA LYS A 148 -3.78 14.92 -20.69
C LYS A 148 -5.00 15.77 -20.32
N GLU A 149 -5.98 15.21 -19.65
CA GLU A 149 -7.19 15.92 -19.20
C GLU A 149 -6.89 16.95 -18.10
N LEU A 150 -5.77 16.80 -17.40
CA LEU A 150 -5.40 17.65 -16.26
C LEU A 150 -4.22 18.58 -16.56
N PHE A 151 -3.42 18.27 -17.59
CA PHE A 151 -2.16 18.96 -17.87
C PHE A 151 -1.92 19.14 -19.37
N ASN A 152 -1.32 20.29 -19.74
CA ASN A 152 -0.87 20.53 -21.11
C ASN A 152 0.37 19.69 -21.42
N GLU A 153 0.50 19.19 -22.63
CA GLU A 153 1.65 18.40 -23.12
C GLU A 153 3.01 19.13 -22.97
N ASN A 154 2.97 20.45 -22.78
CA ASN A 154 4.16 21.30 -22.62
C ASN A 154 4.73 21.32 -21.19
N GLU A 155 4.03 20.76 -20.19
CA GLU A 155 4.50 20.72 -18.82
C GLU A 155 5.51 19.59 -18.60
N LYS A 156 6.74 19.82 -19.04
CA LYS A 156 7.83 18.83 -18.92
C LYS A 156 8.34 18.74 -17.48
N ILE A 157 8.57 17.52 -17.04
CA ILE A 157 9.31 17.21 -15.81
C ILE A 157 10.75 17.70 -15.96
N GLN A 158 11.35 18.19 -14.86
CA GLN A 158 12.72 18.70 -14.84
C GLN A 158 13.63 17.84 -13.93
N LYS A 159 14.90 17.73 -14.33
CA LYS A 159 15.92 17.11 -13.47
C LYS A 159 16.09 17.93 -12.18
N GLY A 160 16.18 17.26 -11.03
CA GLY A 160 16.25 17.91 -9.72
C GLY A 160 14.88 18.28 -9.13
N GLU A 161 13.78 18.09 -9.89
CA GLU A 161 12.45 18.35 -9.38
C GLU A 161 12.08 17.32 -8.30
N THR A 162 11.44 17.80 -7.23
CA THR A 162 10.86 16.93 -6.19
C THR A 162 9.45 16.51 -6.61
N ILE A 163 9.20 15.22 -6.57
CA ILE A 163 7.90 14.61 -6.87
C ILE A 163 7.50 13.64 -5.77
N ILE A 164 6.23 13.28 -5.74
CA ILE A 164 5.74 12.16 -4.93
C ILE A 164 5.39 11.01 -5.87
N VAL A 165 5.76 9.80 -5.48
CA VAL A 165 5.37 8.57 -6.17
C VAL A 165 4.58 7.67 -5.25
N GLY A 166 3.61 6.95 -5.84
CA GLY A 166 2.84 5.91 -5.17
C GLY A 166 3.00 4.60 -5.92
N VAL A 167 3.39 3.54 -5.19
CA VAL A 167 3.43 2.16 -5.68
C VAL A 167 2.67 1.30 -4.68
N TYR A 168 1.65 0.59 -5.13
CA TYR A 168 0.64 0.00 -4.24
C TYR A 168 0.05 1.06 -3.30
N ASN A 169 0.22 0.92 -1.99
CA ASN A 169 -0.15 1.91 -0.97
C ASN A 169 1.05 2.64 -0.35
N ILE A 170 2.27 2.37 -0.85
CA ILE A 170 3.48 3.04 -0.39
C ILE A 170 3.59 4.38 -1.11
N ILE A 171 3.64 5.45 -0.35
CA ILE A 171 3.86 6.81 -0.84
C ILE A 171 5.27 7.23 -0.43
N SER A 172 6.04 7.75 -1.39
CA SER A 172 7.38 8.27 -1.17
C SER A 172 7.58 9.56 -1.96
N ASP A 173 8.19 10.53 -1.34
CA ASP A 173 8.78 11.66 -2.05
C ASP A 173 10.17 11.27 -2.58
N GLY A 174 10.59 11.95 -3.63
CA GLY A 174 11.87 11.68 -4.26
C GLY A 174 12.28 12.79 -5.22
N ILE A 175 13.54 12.72 -5.67
CA ILE A 175 14.13 13.69 -6.57
C ILE A 175 14.42 13.02 -7.91
N ILE A 176 14.05 13.68 -9.01
CA ILE A 176 14.33 13.21 -10.36
C ILE A 176 15.84 13.36 -10.63
N LYS A 177 16.50 12.22 -10.81
CA LYS A 177 17.95 12.15 -11.09
C LYS A 177 18.27 12.22 -12.56
N ASN A 178 17.43 11.59 -13.39
CA ASN A 178 17.66 11.51 -14.82
C ASN A 178 16.34 11.50 -15.60
N ILE A 179 16.40 11.99 -16.83
CA ILE A 179 15.29 12.00 -17.79
C ILE A 179 15.82 11.44 -19.09
N GLU A 180 15.18 10.38 -19.60
CA GLU A 180 15.54 9.72 -20.85
C GLU A 180 14.46 9.93 -21.92
N LYS A 181 14.79 9.60 -23.17
CA LYS A 181 13.81 9.63 -24.26
C LYS A 181 12.67 8.62 -24.00
N GLY A 182 11.47 8.96 -24.48
CA GLY A 182 10.30 8.08 -24.36
C GLY A 182 9.61 8.15 -22.99
N ASN A 183 9.67 9.31 -22.32
CA ASN A 183 9.04 9.57 -21.03
C ASN A 183 9.51 8.60 -19.94
N VAL A 184 10.81 8.40 -19.86
CA VAL A 184 11.44 7.57 -18.82
C VAL A 184 12.21 8.46 -17.88
N ILE A 185 11.96 8.29 -16.57
CA ILE A 185 12.64 9.01 -15.49
C ILE A 185 13.25 8.07 -14.47
N THR A 186 14.35 8.49 -13.88
CA THR A 186 14.98 7.86 -12.72
C THR A 186 14.77 8.74 -11.50
N ILE A 187 14.23 8.18 -10.43
CA ILE A 187 13.84 8.88 -9.21
C ILE A 187 14.59 8.27 -8.03
N LYS A 188 15.35 9.07 -7.29
CA LYS A 188 15.90 8.70 -6.00
C LYS A 188 14.88 9.00 -4.91
N LEU A 189 14.54 8.00 -4.12
CA LEU A 189 13.46 8.04 -3.12
C LEU A 189 14.01 8.31 -1.71
N ASN A 190 13.23 8.99 -0.90
CA ASN A 190 13.50 9.17 0.54
C ASN A 190 13.03 7.97 1.35
N LYS A 191 11.86 7.42 1.03
CA LYS A 191 11.38 6.14 1.57
C LYS A 191 11.39 5.12 0.44
N PRO A 192 11.97 3.92 0.62
CA PRO A 192 11.96 2.90 -0.41
C PRO A 192 10.54 2.44 -0.74
N VAL A 193 10.33 2.08 -1.99
CA VAL A 193 9.08 1.44 -2.44
C VAL A 193 9.34 -0.01 -2.80
N LEU A 194 8.28 -0.81 -2.77
CA LEU A 194 8.30 -2.19 -3.22
C LEU A 194 7.50 -2.30 -4.52
N GLY A 195 7.97 -3.13 -5.44
CA GLY A 195 7.22 -3.38 -6.68
C GLY A 195 7.91 -4.40 -7.57
N TYR A 196 7.13 -5.04 -8.43
CA TYR A 196 7.63 -5.82 -9.55
C TYR A 196 7.74 -4.94 -10.79
N LYS A 197 8.48 -5.44 -11.77
CA LYS A 197 8.48 -4.85 -13.10
C LYS A 197 7.05 -4.75 -13.64
N ASP A 198 6.75 -3.65 -14.32
CA ASP A 198 5.43 -3.30 -14.87
C ASP A 198 4.35 -2.92 -13.82
N ASP A 199 4.66 -2.93 -12.54
CA ASP A 199 3.75 -2.42 -11.53
C ASP A 199 3.45 -0.93 -11.74
N LYS A 200 2.20 -0.58 -11.46
CA LYS A 200 1.70 0.79 -11.65
C LYS A 200 2.35 1.76 -10.67
N VAL A 201 2.81 2.87 -11.20
CA VAL A 201 3.35 4.01 -10.44
C VAL A 201 2.48 5.23 -10.67
N ILE A 202 2.03 5.87 -9.61
CA ILE A 202 1.35 7.17 -9.69
C ILE A 202 2.38 8.24 -9.37
N ILE A 203 2.43 9.31 -10.19
CA ILE A 203 3.35 10.42 -10.03
C ILE A 203 2.56 11.68 -9.74
N LEU A 204 2.87 12.35 -8.62
CA LEU A 204 2.32 13.64 -8.25
C LEU A 204 3.39 14.72 -8.35
N ARG A 205 2.99 15.88 -8.87
CA ARG A 205 3.81 17.10 -8.92
C ARG A 205 3.22 18.20 -8.07
N ASN A 206 4.09 19.03 -7.52
CA ASN A 206 3.66 20.24 -6.83
C ASN A 206 3.43 21.35 -7.86
N ILE A 207 2.18 21.75 -8.04
CA ILE A 207 1.78 22.81 -8.97
C ILE A 207 1.02 23.87 -8.17
N ASN A 208 1.55 25.10 -8.17
CA ASN A 208 0.99 26.19 -7.40
C ASN A 208 0.79 25.84 -5.91
N LYS A 209 1.79 25.22 -5.28
CA LYS A 209 1.78 24.77 -3.86
C LYS A 209 0.75 23.69 -3.55
N ARG A 210 0.25 22.98 -4.55
CA ARG A 210 -0.68 21.84 -4.38
C ARG A 210 -0.14 20.61 -5.10
N TRP A 211 -0.17 19.48 -4.43
CA TRP A 211 0.15 18.19 -5.03
C TRP A 211 -1.00 17.74 -5.92
N LYS A 212 -0.71 17.48 -7.20
CA LYS A 212 -1.70 16.97 -8.16
C LYS A 212 -1.16 15.72 -8.82
N ILE A 213 -2.04 14.76 -9.08
CA ILE A 213 -1.70 13.56 -9.87
C ILE A 213 -1.37 14.03 -11.27
N PHE A 214 -0.10 13.87 -11.67
CA PHE A 214 0.44 14.35 -12.92
C PHE A 214 0.49 13.26 -14.00
N ALA A 215 0.90 12.07 -13.63
CA ALA A 215 1.12 10.98 -14.56
C ALA A 215 0.89 9.62 -13.93
N ILE A 216 0.63 8.64 -14.77
CA ILE A 216 0.62 7.23 -14.43
C ILE A 216 1.78 6.57 -15.18
N GLY A 217 2.53 5.72 -14.49
CA GLY A 217 3.68 5.03 -15.06
C GLY A 217 3.73 3.56 -14.68
N LYS A 218 4.80 2.92 -15.16
CA LYS A 218 5.16 1.54 -14.84
C LYS A 218 6.61 1.47 -14.40
N LEU A 219 6.91 0.65 -13.40
CA LEU A 219 8.27 0.27 -13.01
C LEU A 219 8.98 -0.45 -14.16
N LEU A 220 10.25 -0.14 -14.40
CA LEU A 220 11.08 -0.77 -15.45
C LEU A 220 12.05 -1.79 -14.87
#